data_984a74b8801c5a814f48beff47e2b4fd
#
_entry.id   984a74b8801c5a814f48beff47e2b4fd
#
_cell.length_a   1.000
_cell.length_b   1.000
_cell.length_c   1.000
_cell.angle_alpha   90.00
_cell.angle_beta   90.00
_cell.angle_gamma   90.00
#
_symmetry.space_group_name_H-M   'P 1'
#
loop_
_entity.id
_entity.type
_entity.pdbx_description
1 polymer ?
#
loop_
_entity_poly.entity_id
_entity_poly.type
_entity_poly.pdbx_seq_one_letter_code
_entity_poly.pdbx_strand_id
1 'polypeptide(L)' 'MIQIQLNGEARELPAGTTVAALIEQLGHAGRRIAVEVNREIVPKSRHAEHALADGDVVELVHALGGG' A
#
# COMPACT_ATOMS: atom_id res chain seq x y z
N MET A 1 -17.10 1.17 -0.66
CA MET A 1 -15.82 0.88 -1.35
C MET A 1 -15.10 2.18 -1.66
N ILE A 2 -13.82 2.15 -1.60
CA ILE A 2 -12.99 3.28 -2.02
C ILE A 2 -12.25 2.89 -3.28
N GLN A 3 -11.83 3.88 -4.04
CA GLN A 3 -11.05 3.65 -5.24
C GLN A 3 -9.70 4.33 -5.08
N ILE A 4 -8.64 3.58 -5.36
CA ILE A 4 -7.28 4.10 -5.31
C ILE A 4 -6.60 3.83 -6.64
N GLN A 5 -5.42 4.45 -6.81
CA GLN A 5 -4.52 4.05 -7.89
C GLN A 5 -3.38 3.27 -7.27
N LEU A 6 -3.14 2.08 -7.78
CA LEU A 6 -2.05 1.24 -7.29
C LEU A 6 -1.07 1.02 -8.42
N ASN A 7 0.11 1.61 -8.30
CA ASN A 7 1.13 1.55 -9.35
C ASN A 7 0.54 1.92 -10.72
N GLY A 8 -0.26 2.97 -10.72
CA GLY A 8 -0.84 3.50 -11.95
C GLY A 8 -2.14 2.85 -12.40
N GLU A 9 -2.63 1.86 -11.67
CA GLU A 9 -3.86 1.17 -12.03
C GLU A 9 -4.95 1.42 -11.02
N ALA A 10 -6.17 1.65 -11.50
CA ALA A 10 -7.31 1.83 -10.62
C ALA A 10 -7.64 0.53 -9.89
N ARG A 11 -7.96 0.64 -8.62
CA ARG A 11 -8.30 -0.52 -7.81
C ARG A 11 -9.31 -0.13 -6.75
N GLU A 12 -10.32 -0.99 -6.58
CA GLU A 12 -11.32 -0.79 -5.54
C GLU A 12 -11.00 -1.61 -4.31
N LEU A 13 -11.19 -1.00 -3.15
CA LEU A 13 -10.92 -1.64 -1.87
C LEU A 13 -12.07 -1.33 -0.92
N PRO A 14 -12.31 -2.21 0.05
CA PRO A 14 -13.26 -1.87 1.11
C PRO A 14 -12.77 -0.66 1.90
N ALA A 15 -13.68 0.18 2.32
CA ALA A 15 -13.34 1.31 3.18
C ALA A 15 -12.65 0.77 4.44
N GLY A 16 -11.60 1.47 4.86
CA GLY A 16 -10.86 1.05 6.03
C GLY A 16 -9.71 0.10 5.76
N THR A 17 -9.51 -0.28 4.51
CA THR A 17 -8.36 -1.13 4.16
C THR A 17 -7.07 -0.39 4.52
N THR A 18 -6.21 -1.06 5.28
CA THR A 18 -4.92 -0.50 5.64
C THR A 18 -3.85 -0.86 4.62
N VAL A 19 -2.73 -0.16 4.68
CA VAL A 19 -1.58 -0.50 3.84
C VAL A 19 -1.18 -1.95 4.06
N ALA A 20 -1.13 -2.39 5.32
CA ALA A 20 -0.77 -3.78 5.61
C ALA A 20 -1.74 -4.76 4.98
N ALA A 21 -3.04 -4.47 5.04
CA ALA A 21 -4.05 -5.34 4.46
C ALA A 21 -3.91 -5.39 2.94
N LEU A 22 -3.61 -4.27 2.32
CA LEU A 22 -3.40 -4.25 0.87
C LEU A 22 -2.21 -5.11 0.47
N ILE A 23 -1.09 -4.98 1.19
CA ILE A 23 0.10 -5.78 0.92
C ILE A 23 -0.23 -7.26 1.04
N GLU A 24 -1.01 -7.63 2.05
CA GLU A 24 -1.40 -9.01 2.26
C GLU A 24 -2.28 -9.51 1.12
N GLN A 25 -3.25 -8.71 0.68
CA GLN A 25 -4.12 -9.08 -0.43
C GLN A 25 -3.34 -9.34 -1.72
N LEU A 26 -2.23 -8.64 -1.90
CA LEU A 26 -1.41 -8.79 -3.09
C LEU A 26 -0.44 -9.97 -2.99
N GLY A 27 -0.43 -10.66 -1.85
CA GLY A 27 0.44 -11.80 -1.68
C GLY A 27 1.88 -11.41 -1.35
N HIS A 28 2.08 -10.20 -0.89
CA HIS A 28 3.43 -9.72 -0.60
C HIS A 28 3.76 -9.66 0.89
N ALA A 29 2.90 -10.22 1.72
CA ALA A 29 3.15 -10.24 3.15
C ALA A 29 4.48 -10.95 3.43
N GLY A 30 5.26 -10.39 4.33
CA GLY A 30 6.57 -10.94 4.65
C GLY A 30 7.68 -10.52 3.72
N ARG A 31 7.37 -9.79 2.67
CA ARG A 31 8.38 -9.28 1.76
C ARG A 31 8.76 -7.86 2.11
N ARG A 32 9.92 -7.45 1.66
CA ARG A 32 10.35 -6.06 1.85
C ARG A 32 9.68 -5.19 0.80
N ILE A 33 8.71 -4.44 1.23
CA ILE A 33 7.96 -3.56 0.34
C ILE A 33 8.06 -2.14 0.85
N ALA A 34 8.49 -1.25 -0.02
CA ALA A 34 8.42 0.18 0.26
C ALA A 34 7.10 0.70 -0.26
N VAL A 35 6.43 1.50 0.54
CA VAL A 35 5.10 2.01 0.21
C VAL A 35 5.10 3.51 0.24
N GLU A 36 4.57 4.12 -0.81
CA GLU A 36 4.28 5.55 -0.83
C GLU A 36 2.78 5.74 -1.01
N VAL A 37 2.23 6.65 -0.25
CA VAL A 37 0.84 7.07 -0.41
C VAL A 37 0.86 8.56 -0.65
N ASN A 38 0.37 8.98 -1.81
CA ASN A 38 0.36 10.38 -2.22
C ASN A 38 1.76 10.99 -2.11
N ARG A 39 2.76 10.23 -2.56
CA ARG A 39 4.18 10.65 -2.62
C ARG A 39 4.84 10.76 -1.26
N GLU A 40 4.21 10.22 -0.24
CA GLU A 40 4.82 10.17 1.08
C GLU A 40 5.10 8.74 1.47
N ILE A 41 6.30 8.48 1.96
CA ILE A 41 6.65 7.14 2.39
C ILE A 41 5.89 6.80 3.66
N VAL A 42 5.30 5.59 3.67
CA VAL A 42 4.65 5.06 4.86
C VAL A 42 5.60 4.04 5.46
N PRO A 43 6.19 4.31 6.63
CA PRO A 43 7.13 3.36 7.24
C PRO A 43 6.44 2.05 7.56
N LYS A 44 7.19 0.97 7.53
CA LYS A 44 6.64 -0.34 7.82
C LYS A 44 5.92 -0.37 9.16
N SER A 45 6.44 0.35 10.15
CA SER A 45 5.82 0.40 11.48
C SER A 45 4.43 1.02 11.46
N ARG A 46 4.06 1.69 10.38
CA ARG A 46 2.75 2.33 10.26
C ARG A 46 1.82 1.63 9.32
N HIS A 47 2.26 0.57 8.64
CA HIS A 47 1.44 -0.09 7.63
C HIS A 47 0.11 -0.59 8.21
N ALA A 48 0.12 -1.11 9.42
CA ALA A 48 -1.08 -1.66 10.03
C ALA A 48 -2.05 -0.58 10.51
N GLU A 49 -1.57 0.65 10.64
CA GLU A 49 -2.38 1.74 11.14
C GLU A 49 -2.83 2.70 10.05
N HIS A 50 -2.18 2.67 8.90
CA HIS A 50 -2.46 3.64 7.85
C HIS A 50 -3.61 3.16 6.99
N ALA A 51 -4.79 3.71 7.22
CA ALA A 51 -5.97 3.39 6.42
C ALA A 51 -5.95 4.19 5.13
N LEU A 52 -6.23 3.52 4.03
CA LEU A 52 -6.29 4.16 2.74
C LEU A 52 -7.61 4.89 2.56
N ALA A 53 -7.57 5.97 1.79
CA ALA A 53 -8.75 6.79 1.54
C ALA A 53 -9.05 6.82 0.04
N ASP A 54 -10.29 7.13 -0.26
CA ASP A 54 -10.72 7.25 -1.65
C ASP A 54 -9.85 8.29 -2.37
N GLY A 55 -9.36 7.94 -3.54
CA GLY A 55 -8.52 8.83 -4.32
C GLY A 55 -7.03 8.75 -4.01
N ASP A 56 -6.63 7.94 -3.05
CA ASP A 56 -5.21 7.82 -2.75
C ASP A 56 -4.43 7.25 -3.93
N VAL A 57 -3.23 7.76 -4.11
CA VAL A 57 -2.29 7.25 -5.10
C VAL A 57 -1.22 6.47 -4.35
N VAL A 58 -1.19 5.17 -4.58
CA VAL A 58 -0.33 4.25 -3.83
C VAL A 58 0.71 3.65 -4.76
N GLU A 59 1.95 3.65 -4.32
CA GLU A 59 3.03 2.98 -5.05
C GLU A 59 3.71 1.99 -4.15
N LEU A 60 3.84 0.78 -4.65
CA LEU A 60 4.54 -0.29 -3.95
C LEU A 60 5.77 -0.68 -4.75
N VAL A 61 6.88 -0.72 -4.08
CA VAL A 61 8.15 -1.10 -4.71
C VAL A 61 8.81 -2.17 -3.88
N HIS A 62 9.20 -3.26 -4.51
CA HIS A 62 9.98 -4.29 -3.83
C HIS A 62 11.36 -3.73 -3.53
N ALA A 63 11.77 -3.86 -2.29
CA ALA A 63 13.12 -3.49 -1.90
C ALA A 63 14.06 -4.59 -2.34
N LEU A 64 14.62 -4.41 -3.51
CA LEU A 64 15.58 -5.38 -4.02
C LEU A 64 16.91 -5.22 -3.31
N GLY A 65 17.59 -6.29 -3.28
CA GLY A 65 18.94 -6.19 -2.86
C GLY A 65 19.10 -6.23 -1.42
N GLY A 66 18.23 -6.35 -0.90
CA GLY A 66 18.42 -6.50 0.37
C GLY A 66 19.79 -6.43 0.84
N GLY A 67 20.14 -6.23 0.34
CA GLY A 67 21.36 -6.10 0.95
C GLY A 67 21.14 -6.45 2.21
#